data_e4b819b562cf902f3cf6723528a6de8f
#
_entry.id   e4b819b562cf902f3cf6723528a6de8f
#
_cell.length_a   1.000
_cell.length_b   1.000
_cell.length_c   1.000
_cell.angle_alpha   90.00
_cell.angle_beta   90.00
_cell.angle_gamma   90.00
#
_symmetry.space_group_name_H-M   'P 1'
#
loop_
_entity.id
_entity.type
_entity.pdbx_description
1 polymer ?
#
loop_
_entity_poly.entity_id
_entity_poly.type
_entity_poly.pdbx_seq_one_letter_code
_entity_poly.pdbx_strand_id
1 'polypeptide(L)'
;MNLEPYATPETVEAIYQHYKDKRNNEHRPHLGGSQIGNPCSRALWYQFRHAWTPNFDGRLLRLFETGDREEDRVVANLRAVGVTVWERDPDTGKQVRFEACGGHFALSLDGVGEGFKESKKPHTLEFKTMNDKNFKTTKNMGVKKSKPIYWAQCQIGMHLAGMERCYFLAVNKNTDEIYGERIKLDKAEAKLLVSKAESIVFSALPPAKLHEDPSNWQCKFCPYWAVCHGCKIPEVSCRTCSHVTPEKDGTWSCAKGKPAVTCAEHLYIPQIMPKDFEVVDAGDDFVEYEDQDTGEVIRNKGNSREIFAGRMQK
;
A
#
# COMPACT_ATOMS: atom_id res chain seq x y z
N MET A 1 37.19 10.49 23.17
CA MET A 1 36.26 11.64 23.30
C MET A 1 34.95 11.20 22.67
N ASN A 2 33.98 10.77 23.46
CA ASN A 2 32.65 10.44 22.97
C ASN A 2 31.95 11.76 22.67
N LEU A 3 31.86 12.12 21.40
CA LEU A 3 31.03 13.22 20.98
C LEU A 3 29.58 12.75 21.11
N GLU A 4 28.84 13.26 22.07
CA GLU A 4 27.40 13.13 22.10
C GLU A 4 26.84 13.63 20.75
N PRO A 5 25.95 12.88 20.10
CA PRO A 5 25.35 13.39 18.87
C PRO A 5 24.61 14.68 19.19
N TYR A 6 24.85 15.74 18.42
CA TYR A 6 24.12 17.00 18.56
C TYR A 6 22.61 16.71 18.50
N ALA A 7 21.86 17.21 19.47
CA ALA A 7 20.42 17.14 19.45
C ALA A 7 19.90 17.82 18.17
N THR A 8 18.81 17.28 17.59
CA THR A 8 18.17 17.87 16.44
C THR A 8 17.65 19.25 16.82
N PRO A 9 17.98 20.33 16.07
CA PRO A 9 17.49 21.67 16.38
C PRO A 9 15.96 21.74 16.37
N GLU A 10 15.35 22.49 17.28
CA GLU A 10 13.89 22.64 17.42
C GLU A 10 13.20 23.02 16.10
N THR A 11 13.83 23.87 15.30
CA THR A 11 13.31 24.25 13.97
C THR A 11 13.22 23.05 13.02
N VAL A 12 14.17 22.11 13.07
CA VAL A 12 14.14 20.89 12.26
C VAL A 12 13.03 19.95 12.73
N GLU A 13 12.87 19.82 14.04
CA GLU A 13 11.77 19.06 14.63
C GLU A 13 10.40 19.65 14.22
N ALA A 14 10.26 20.98 14.27
CA ALA A 14 9.06 21.68 13.83
C ALA A 14 8.75 21.43 12.34
N ILE A 15 9.78 21.39 11.47
CA ILE A 15 9.62 21.02 10.06
C ILE A 15 9.08 19.59 9.94
N TYR A 16 9.65 18.62 10.65
CA TYR A 16 9.17 17.23 10.59
C TYR A 16 7.76 17.06 11.15
N GLN A 17 7.44 17.80 12.22
CA GLN A 17 6.08 17.81 12.78
C GLN A 17 5.06 18.38 11.79
N HIS A 18 5.41 19.47 11.09
CA HIS A 18 4.56 20.02 10.02
C HIS A 18 4.22 19.01 8.91
N TYR A 19 5.16 18.15 8.50
CA TYR A 19 4.88 17.08 7.54
C TYR A 19 3.93 16.03 8.11
N LYS A 20 4.01 15.72 9.41
CA LYS A 20 3.07 14.82 10.07
C LYS A 20 1.67 15.41 10.15
N ASP A 21 1.57 16.71 10.48
CA ASP A 21 0.30 17.41 10.64
C ASP A 21 -0.45 17.57 9.30
N LYS A 22 0.30 17.78 8.21
CA LYS A 22 -0.24 17.85 6.85
C LYS A 22 -0.71 16.49 6.30
N ARG A 23 -0.25 15.40 6.89
CA ARG A 23 -0.55 14.08 6.37
C ARG A 23 -2.03 13.80 6.48
N ASN A 24 -2.68 13.53 5.34
CA ASN A 24 -3.97 12.89 5.34
C ASN A 24 -3.80 11.41 5.77
N ASN A 25 -4.34 11.07 6.95
CA ASN A 25 -4.32 9.71 7.48
C ASN A 25 -5.47 8.84 6.96
N GLU A 26 -6.24 9.32 5.98
CA GLU A 26 -7.30 8.53 5.38
C GLU A 26 -6.73 7.31 4.63
N HIS A 27 -7.34 6.19 4.88
CA HIS A 27 -7.03 4.98 4.14
C HIS A 27 -7.48 5.08 2.70
N ARG A 28 -6.67 4.56 1.78
CA ARG A 28 -7.10 4.42 0.39
C ARG A 28 -8.33 3.52 0.30
N PRO A 29 -9.37 3.89 -0.46
CA PRO A 29 -10.60 3.10 -0.57
C PRO A 29 -10.40 1.77 -1.33
N HIS A 30 -9.26 1.60 -2.00
CA HIS A 30 -8.93 0.47 -2.87
C HIS A 30 -7.55 -0.12 -2.54
N LEU A 31 -7.34 -1.37 -2.94
CA LEU A 31 -6.01 -1.97 -3.00
C LEU A 31 -5.20 -1.29 -4.11
N GLY A 32 -4.03 -0.75 -3.78
CA GLY A 32 -3.20 -0.02 -4.74
C GLY A 32 -2.38 -0.94 -5.65
N GLY A 33 -2.49 -0.74 -6.96
CA GLY A 33 -1.72 -1.50 -7.96
C GLY A 33 -0.22 -1.31 -7.82
N SER A 34 0.26 -0.18 -7.31
CA SER A 34 1.68 0.07 -7.02
C SER A 34 2.28 -0.88 -5.98
N GLN A 35 1.44 -1.52 -5.17
CA GLN A 35 1.86 -2.45 -4.12
C GLN A 35 1.63 -3.93 -4.46
N ILE A 36 0.94 -4.24 -5.58
CA ILE A 36 0.52 -5.61 -5.89
C ILE A 36 1.69 -6.58 -6.03
N GLY A 37 2.87 -6.08 -6.39
CA GLY A 37 4.13 -6.84 -6.42
C GLY A 37 4.69 -7.23 -5.05
N ASN A 38 4.12 -6.76 -3.94
CA ASN A 38 4.56 -7.15 -2.60
C ASN A 38 4.39 -8.67 -2.43
N PRO A 39 5.42 -9.42 -1.99
CA PRO A 39 5.31 -10.87 -1.82
C PRO A 39 4.33 -11.28 -0.72
N CYS A 40 4.09 -10.40 0.28
CA CYS A 40 3.18 -10.67 1.39
C CYS A 40 1.74 -10.27 1.06
N SER A 41 0.90 -11.23 0.67
CA SER A 41 -0.53 -10.99 0.42
C SER A 41 -1.29 -10.57 1.69
N ARG A 42 -0.85 -11.04 2.89
CA ARG A 42 -1.44 -10.63 4.17
C ARG A 42 -1.23 -9.15 4.45
N ALA A 43 -0.05 -8.59 4.15
CA ALA A 43 0.20 -7.15 4.30
C ALA A 43 -0.70 -6.31 3.37
N LEU A 44 -0.90 -6.77 2.13
CA LEU A 44 -1.82 -6.14 1.17
C LEU A 44 -3.28 -6.24 1.63
N TRP A 45 -3.67 -7.37 2.20
CA TRP A 45 -5.00 -7.57 2.78
C TRP A 45 -5.23 -6.65 3.98
N TYR A 46 -4.26 -6.49 4.91
CA TYR A 46 -4.34 -5.54 6.01
C TYR A 46 -4.50 -4.09 5.53
N GLN A 47 -3.77 -3.73 4.47
CA GLN A 47 -3.93 -2.41 3.84
C GLN A 47 -5.35 -2.21 3.31
N PHE A 48 -5.87 -3.17 2.54
CA PHE A 48 -7.20 -3.11 1.95
C PHE A 48 -8.32 -3.13 2.99
N ARG A 49 -8.13 -3.89 4.08
CA ARG A 49 -9.08 -3.99 5.19
C ARG A 49 -8.94 -2.86 6.22
N HIS A 50 -8.03 -1.89 6.02
CA HIS A 50 -7.81 -0.78 6.95
C HIS A 50 -7.53 -1.29 8.39
N ALA A 51 -6.78 -2.37 8.50
CA ALA A 51 -6.50 -2.99 9.79
C ALA A 51 -5.51 -2.18 10.64
N TRP A 52 -4.71 -1.34 10.01
CA TRP A 52 -3.68 -0.54 10.67
C TRP A 52 -3.28 0.66 9.83
N THR A 53 -3.14 1.82 10.46
CA THR A 53 -2.57 3.03 9.83
C THR A 53 -1.07 3.09 10.11
N PRO A 54 -0.20 2.87 9.10
CA PRO A 54 1.24 2.98 9.31
C PRO A 54 1.63 4.39 9.75
N ASN A 55 2.42 4.50 10.81
CA ASN A 55 2.97 5.78 11.26
C ASN A 55 4.31 6.02 10.57
N PHE A 56 4.42 7.10 9.80
CA PHE A 56 5.65 7.54 9.15
C PHE A 56 6.23 8.75 9.86
N ASP A 57 7.55 8.78 10.03
CA ASP A 57 8.23 9.96 10.57
C ASP A 57 8.22 11.14 9.56
N GLY A 58 8.37 12.37 10.07
CA GLY A 58 8.32 13.57 9.22
C GLY A 58 9.41 13.61 8.15
N ARG A 59 10.57 13.02 8.41
CA ARG A 59 11.66 12.89 7.45
C ARG A 59 11.26 11.99 6.27
N LEU A 60 10.57 10.87 6.55
CA LEU A 60 10.11 9.95 5.51
C LEU A 60 8.98 10.58 4.68
N LEU A 61 8.06 11.30 5.30
CA LEU A 61 7.03 12.06 4.61
C LEU A 61 7.61 13.11 3.67
N ARG A 62 8.65 13.84 4.13
CA ARG A 62 9.39 14.77 3.30
C ARG A 62 10.11 14.07 2.13
N LEU A 63 10.57 12.83 2.34
CA LEU A 63 11.18 12.03 1.27
C LEU A 63 10.14 11.66 0.20
N PHE A 64 8.88 11.40 0.56
CA PHE A 64 7.81 11.16 -0.41
C PHE A 64 7.57 12.39 -1.29
N GLU A 65 7.49 13.59 -0.69
CA GLU A 65 7.36 14.84 -1.45
C GLU A 65 8.53 15.06 -2.44
N THR A 66 9.74 14.61 -2.11
CA THR A 66 10.87 14.65 -3.06
C THR A 66 10.59 13.78 -4.29
N GLY A 67 9.91 12.65 -4.12
CA GLY A 67 9.45 11.82 -5.24
C GLY A 67 8.47 12.57 -6.13
N ASP A 68 7.44 13.16 -5.54
CA ASP A 68 6.38 13.88 -6.26
C ASP A 68 6.96 15.05 -7.09
N ARG A 69 7.87 15.83 -6.51
CA ARG A 69 8.56 16.94 -7.22
C ARG A 69 9.44 16.47 -8.36
N GLU A 70 10.05 15.29 -8.22
CA GLU A 70 10.89 14.73 -9.28
C GLU A 70 10.07 14.18 -10.44
N GLU A 71 8.84 13.72 -10.20
CA GLU A 71 7.91 13.34 -11.26
C GLU A 71 7.63 14.52 -12.18
N ASP A 72 7.28 15.70 -11.64
CA ASP A 72 7.06 16.93 -12.41
C ASP A 72 8.30 17.30 -13.25
N ARG A 73 9.50 17.17 -12.67
CA ARG A 73 10.77 17.44 -13.35
C ARG A 73 11.02 16.50 -14.51
N VAL A 74 10.77 15.20 -14.32
CA VAL A 74 10.93 14.18 -15.38
C VAL A 74 9.96 14.44 -16.52
N VAL A 75 8.71 14.78 -16.23
CA VAL A 75 7.72 15.15 -17.26
C VAL A 75 8.18 16.37 -18.05
N ALA A 76 8.67 17.42 -17.38
CA ALA A 76 9.20 18.60 -18.04
C ALA A 76 10.38 18.27 -18.96
N ASN A 77 11.29 17.39 -18.52
CA ASN A 77 12.43 16.91 -19.31
C ASN A 77 11.99 16.14 -20.56
N LEU A 78 11.01 15.24 -20.42
CA LEU A 78 10.45 14.48 -21.55
C LEU A 78 9.82 15.41 -22.60
N ARG A 79 9.04 16.39 -22.17
CA ARG A 79 8.43 17.39 -23.05
C ARG A 79 9.48 18.25 -23.75
N ALA A 80 10.53 18.65 -23.06
CA ALA A 80 11.63 19.45 -23.63
C ALA A 80 12.38 18.74 -24.75
N VAL A 81 12.40 17.42 -24.77
CA VAL A 81 13.03 16.61 -25.82
C VAL A 81 12.04 16.11 -26.91
N GLY A 82 10.79 16.61 -26.87
CA GLY A 82 9.78 16.38 -27.89
C GLY A 82 8.89 15.16 -27.65
N VAL A 83 8.90 14.58 -26.44
CA VAL A 83 7.92 13.55 -26.06
C VAL A 83 6.62 14.23 -25.64
N THR A 84 5.52 13.80 -26.22
CA THR A 84 4.18 14.21 -25.75
C THR A 84 3.84 13.39 -24.51
N VAL A 85 3.47 14.06 -23.40
CA VAL A 85 3.15 13.41 -22.12
C VAL A 85 1.78 13.85 -21.65
N TRP A 86 0.91 12.87 -21.41
CA TRP A 86 -0.42 13.03 -20.80
C TRP A 86 -0.37 12.47 -19.38
N GLU A 87 -0.32 13.34 -18.38
CA GLU A 87 -0.37 13.02 -16.95
C GLU A 87 -1.81 12.90 -16.46
N ARG A 88 -2.72 13.58 -17.16
CA ARG A 88 -4.13 13.67 -16.81
C ARG A 88 -4.99 13.27 -17.99
N ASP A 89 -6.10 12.66 -17.66
CA ASP A 89 -7.18 12.40 -18.61
C ASP A 89 -7.71 13.75 -19.13
N PRO A 90 -7.75 13.98 -20.44
CA PRO A 90 -8.14 15.26 -21.02
C PRO A 90 -9.61 15.63 -20.76
N ASP A 91 -10.48 14.63 -20.58
CA ASP A 91 -11.90 14.85 -20.39
C ASP A 91 -12.26 15.17 -18.93
N THR A 92 -11.57 14.56 -17.99
CA THR A 92 -11.84 14.68 -16.55
C THR A 92 -10.89 15.60 -15.81
N GLY A 93 -9.71 15.91 -16.38
CA GLY A 93 -8.63 16.65 -15.73
C GLY A 93 -7.98 15.92 -14.55
N LYS A 94 -8.40 14.68 -14.27
CA LYS A 94 -7.86 13.85 -13.18
C LYS A 94 -6.67 13.03 -13.68
N GLN A 95 -5.82 12.56 -12.74
CA GLN A 95 -4.75 11.62 -13.06
C GLN A 95 -5.32 10.38 -13.77
N VAL A 96 -4.62 9.91 -14.80
CA VAL A 96 -5.02 8.71 -15.54
C VAL A 96 -5.04 7.52 -14.60
N ARG A 97 -6.22 6.95 -14.40
CA ARG A 97 -6.46 5.87 -13.43
C ARG A 97 -7.25 4.74 -14.06
N PHE A 98 -6.89 3.52 -13.71
CA PHE A 98 -7.57 2.30 -14.11
C PHE A 98 -8.00 1.50 -12.90
N GLU A 99 -9.09 0.76 -13.06
CA GLU A 99 -9.70 -0.02 -11.99
C GLU A 99 -9.98 -1.46 -12.41
N ALA A 100 -10.00 -2.36 -11.44
CA ALA A 100 -10.45 -3.73 -11.55
C ALA A 100 -11.17 -4.15 -10.25
N CYS A 101 -11.72 -5.36 -10.19
CA CYS A 101 -12.46 -5.87 -9.04
C CYS A 101 -13.58 -4.91 -8.59
N GLY A 102 -14.34 -4.34 -9.55
CA GLY A 102 -15.40 -3.38 -9.27
C GLY A 102 -14.93 -2.02 -8.72
N GLY A 103 -13.65 -1.70 -8.78
CA GLY A 103 -13.06 -0.49 -8.17
C GLY A 103 -12.34 -0.77 -6.85
N HIS A 104 -12.43 -1.98 -6.30
CA HIS A 104 -11.67 -2.37 -5.12
C HIS A 104 -10.17 -2.52 -5.37
N PHE A 105 -9.74 -2.60 -6.62
CA PHE A 105 -8.35 -2.57 -7.03
C PHE A 105 -8.15 -1.45 -8.05
N ALA A 106 -7.17 -0.57 -7.84
CA ALA A 106 -6.94 0.55 -8.74
C ALA A 106 -5.47 0.95 -8.81
N LEU A 107 -5.09 1.52 -9.96
CA LEU A 107 -3.78 2.08 -10.21
C LEU A 107 -3.92 3.41 -10.95
N SER A 108 -3.22 4.44 -10.49
CA SER A 108 -2.94 5.65 -11.27
C SER A 108 -1.59 5.50 -11.96
N LEU A 109 -1.49 5.96 -13.20
CA LEU A 109 -0.24 6.05 -13.94
C LEU A 109 0.42 7.40 -13.69
N ASP A 110 1.74 7.46 -13.75
CA ASP A 110 2.47 8.73 -13.76
C ASP A 110 2.27 9.47 -15.10
N GLY A 111 1.75 8.76 -16.10
CA GLY A 111 1.30 9.30 -17.37
C GLY A 111 1.30 8.28 -18.51
N VAL A 112 1.02 8.80 -19.69
CA VAL A 112 1.20 8.13 -20.98
C VAL A 112 2.10 9.00 -21.84
N GLY A 113 3.09 8.43 -22.50
CA GLY A 113 4.04 9.16 -23.35
C GLY A 113 4.09 8.62 -24.78
N GLU A 114 4.29 9.52 -25.76
CA GLU A 114 4.45 9.19 -27.17
C GLU A 114 5.55 10.07 -27.80
N GLY A 115 6.21 9.54 -28.83
CA GLY A 115 7.27 10.27 -29.55
C GLY A 115 8.67 10.07 -29.00
N PHE A 116 8.90 8.97 -28.29
CA PHE A 116 10.24 8.59 -27.83
C PHE A 116 11.21 8.36 -28.99
N LYS A 117 12.48 8.68 -28.80
CA LYS A 117 13.51 8.48 -29.83
C LYS A 117 13.62 7.02 -30.26
N GLU A 118 13.41 6.08 -29.31
CA GLU A 118 13.52 4.63 -29.52
C GLU A 118 12.23 3.99 -30.02
N SER A 119 11.10 4.68 -29.99
CA SER A 119 9.79 4.13 -30.36
C SER A 119 8.77 5.20 -30.64
N LYS A 120 8.06 5.04 -31.76
CA LYS A 120 6.90 5.88 -32.09
C LYS A 120 5.58 5.42 -31.45
N LYS A 121 5.60 4.27 -30.74
CA LYS A 121 4.39 3.74 -30.10
C LYS A 121 4.21 4.34 -28.71
N PRO A 122 2.97 4.49 -28.24
CA PRO A 122 2.70 5.00 -26.90
C PRO A 122 3.21 4.01 -25.82
N HIS A 123 3.60 4.57 -24.66
CA HIS A 123 4.05 3.87 -23.47
C HIS A 123 3.31 4.38 -22.25
N THR A 124 2.94 3.52 -21.32
CA THR A 124 2.68 3.96 -19.93
C THR A 124 3.98 4.48 -19.34
N LEU A 125 3.90 5.43 -18.44
CA LEU A 125 5.06 6.00 -17.75
C LEU A 125 5.10 5.52 -16.30
N GLU A 126 6.31 5.29 -15.81
CA GLU A 126 6.57 4.97 -14.40
C GLU A 126 7.87 5.63 -13.98
N PHE A 127 7.79 6.55 -13.00
CA PHE A 127 8.93 7.33 -12.53
C PHE A 127 9.31 6.94 -11.10
N LYS A 128 10.60 6.86 -10.83
CA LYS A 128 11.10 6.54 -9.50
C LYS A 128 12.35 7.34 -9.15
N THR A 129 12.42 7.83 -7.91
CA THR A 129 13.65 8.32 -7.33
C THR A 129 14.36 7.21 -6.55
N MET A 130 15.66 7.09 -6.70
CA MET A 130 16.46 6.05 -6.05
C MET A 130 17.69 6.64 -5.38
N ASN A 131 18.12 6.03 -4.26
CA ASN A 131 19.46 6.27 -3.75
C ASN A 131 20.50 5.60 -4.68
N ASP A 132 21.75 6.05 -4.57
CA ASP A 132 22.84 5.61 -5.44
C ASP A 132 23.00 4.08 -5.50
N LYS A 133 22.94 3.38 -4.36
CA LYS A 133 23.04 1.91 -4.31
C LYS A 133 21.93 1.23 -5.11
N ASN A 134 20.68 1.62 -4.89
CA ASN A 134 19.52 1.06 -5.59
C ASN A 134 19.55 1.40 -7.08
N PHE A 135 19.92 2.63 -7.43
CA PHE A 135 20.04 3.10 -8.80
C PHE A 135 21.07 2.25 -9.58
N LYS A 136 22.31 2.11 -9.06
CA LYS A 136 23.36 1.30 -9.66
C LYS A 136 22.94 -0.17 -9.83
N THR A 137 22.27 -0.74 -8.82
CA THR A 137 21.74 -2.10 -8.91
C THR A 137 20.72 -2.22 -10.04
N THR A 138 19.79 -1.25 -10.15
CA THR A 138 18.76 -1.26 -11.20
C THR A 138 19.37 -1.07 -12.58
N LYS A 139 20.32 -0.16 -12.74
CA LYS A 139 21.03 0.09 -13.99
C LYS A 139 21.78 -1.16 -14.48
N ASN A 140 22.36 -1.94 -13.58
CA ASN A 140 23.14 -3.14 -13.92
C ASN A 140 22.27 -4.39 -14.17
N MET A 141 21.15 -4.55 -13.48
CA MET A 141 20.37 -5.79 -13.48
C MET A 141 19.01 -5.66 -14.18
N GLY A 142 18.59 -4.44 -14.51
CA GLY A 142 17.24 -4.12 -14.99
C GLY A 142 16.19 -4.13 -13.89
N VAL A 143 15.02 -3.55 -14.18
CA VAL A 143 13.91 -3.39 -13.22
C VAL A 143 13.37 -4.74 -12.75
N LYS A 144 13.18 -5.70 -13.65
CA LYS A 144 12.59 -7.02 -13.31
C LYS A 144 13.34 -7.72 -12.18
N LYS A 145 14.69 -7.72 -12.24
CA LYS A 145 15.52 -8.41 -11.24
C LYS A 145 15.77 -7.59 -9.99
N SER A 146 15.98 -6.29 -10.15
CA SER A 146 16.37 -5.41 -9.03
C SER A 146 15.20 -4.89 -8.22
N LYS A 147 14.04 -4.69 -8.85
CA LYS A 147 12.85 -4.05 -8.29
C LYS A 147 11.55 -4.77 -8.73
N PRO A 148 11.33 -6.02 -8.29
CA PRO A 148 10.18 -6.82 -8.74
C PRO A 148 8.83 -6.16 -8.42
N ILE A 149 8.72 -5.33 -7.37
CA ILE A 149 7.50 -4.58 -7.06
C ILE A 149 7.23 -3.52 -8.13
N TYR A 150 8.26 -2.78 -8.59
CA TYR A 150 8.11 -1.79 -9.66
C TYR A 150 7.85 -2.46 -11.01
N TRP A 151 8.49 -3.61 -11.26
CA TRP A 151 8.16 -4.43 -12.43
C TRP A 151 6.68 -4.82 -12.44
N ALA A 152 6.15 -5.32 -11.32
CA ALA A 152 4.74 -5.69 -11.19
C ALA A 152 3.82 -4.48 -11.38
N GLN A 153 4.18 -3.30 -10.87
CA GLN A 153 3.45 -2.05 -11.10
C GLN A 153 3.41 -1.71 -12.58
N CYS A 154 4.52 -1.78 -13.32
CA CYS A 154 4.56 -1.57 -14.76
C CYS A 154 3.69 -2.59 -15.51
N GLN A 155 3.75 -3.88 -15.13
CA GLN A 155 2.96 -4.93 -15.79
C GLN A 155 1.46 -4.71 -15.61
N ILE A 156 1.01 -4.41 -14.39
CA ILE A 156 -0.42 -4.17 -14.13
C ILE A 156 -0.88 -2.86 -14.76
N GLY A 157 -0.05 -1.82 -14.77
CA GLY A 157 -0.35 -0.54 -15.43
C GLY A 157 -0.57 -0.72 -16.93
N MET A 158 0.33 -1.42 -17.64
CA MET A 158 0.16 -1.75 -19.04
C MET A 158 -1.09 -2.59 -19.31
N HIS A 159 -1.32 -3.60 -18.46
CA HIS A 159 -2.46 -4.51 -18.63
C HIS A 159 -3.81 -3.80 -18.51
N LEU A 160 -3.99 -3.01 -17.45
CA LEU A 160 -5.23 -2.28 -17.20
C LEU A 160 -5.45 -1.16 -18.22
N ALA A 161 -4.37 -0.53 -18.70
CA ALA A 161 -4.44 0.50 -19.76
C ALA A 161 -4.61 -0.09 -21.17
N GLY A 162 -4.60 -1.41 -21.36
CA GLY A 162 -4.61 -2.04 -22.68
C GLY A 162 -3.36 -1.74 -23.53
N MET A 163 -2.24 -1.40 -22.89
CA MET A 163 -0.99 -1.02 -23.56
C MET A 163 0.06 -2.13 -23.43
N GLU A 164 1.00 -2.17 -24.39
CA GLU A 164 2.01 -3.23 -24.46
C GLU A 164 3.41 -2.79 -24.02
N ARG A 165 3.57 -1.51 -23.69
CA ARG A 165 4.87 -0.90 -23.36
C ARG A 165 4.77 0.06 -22.22
N CYS A 166 5.80 0.02 -21.36
CA CYS A 166 6.04 1.00 -20.31
C CYS A 166 7.42 1.62 -20.50
N TYR A 167 7.55 2.92 -20.33
CA TYR A 167 8.83 3.59 -20.22
C TYR A 167 9.07 3.87 -18.73
N PHE A 168 9.96 3.09 -18.15
CA PHE A 168 10.38 3.26 -16.76
C PHE A 168 11.57 4.22 -16.71
N LEU A 169 11.48 5.25 -15.88
CA LEU A 169 12.56 6.20 -15.63
C LEU A 169 12.91 6.24 -14.14
N ALA A 170 14.18 6.09 -13.82
CA ALA A 170 14.69 6.26 -12.46
C ALA A 170 15.69 7.41 -12.39
N VAL A 171 15.54 8.28 -11.38
CA VAL A 171 16.48 9.34 -11.10
C VAL A 171 17.29 8.98 -9.85
N ASN A 172 18.60 9.07 -9.95
CA ASN A 172 19.51 8.93 -8.83
C ASN A 172 19.54 10.24 -8.02
N LYS A 173 18.85 10.28 -6.88
CA LYS A 173 18.76 11.47 -6.03
C LYS A 173 20.08 11.94 -5.39
N ASN A 174 21.18 11.20 -5.59
CA ASN A 174 22.51 11.56 -5.10
C ASN A 174 23.38 12.19 -6.20
N THR A 175 23.10 11.91 -7.49
CA THR A 175 23.94 12.32 -8.62
C THR A 175 23.17 12.97 -9.77
N ASP A 176 21.84 13.01 -9.70
CA ASP A 176 20.91 13.42 -10.78
C ASP A 176 21.02 12.57 -12.07
N GLU A 177 21.75 11.46 -12.05
CA GLU A 177 21.83 10.54 -13.20
C GLU A 177 20.46 9.92 -13.47
N ILE A 178 20.10 9.80 -14.76
CA ILE A 178 18.84 9.20 -15.20
C ILE A 178 19.10 7.83 -15.82
N TYR A 179 18.29 6.84 -15.46
CA TYR A 179 18.23 5.53 -16.08
C TYR A 179 16.85 5.33 -16.72
N GLY A 180 16.84 4.89 -17.99
CA GLY A 180 15.62 4.56 -18.72
C GLY A 180 15.58 3.10 -19.13
N GLU A 181 14.44 2.43 -18.98
CA GLU A 181 14.19 1.07 -19.44
C GLU A 181 12.82 0.96 -20.11
N ARG A 182 12.80 0.39 -21.33
CA ARG A 182 11.55 0.08 -22.00
C ARG A 182 11.10 -1.33 -21.65
N ILE A 183 10.04 -1.42 -20.90
CA ILE A 183 9.46 -2.68 -20.42
C ILE A 183 8.34 -3.10 -21.38
N LYS A 184 8.30 -4.39 -21.73
CA LYS A 184 7.21 -4.99 -22.50
C LYS A 184 6.23 -5.70 -21.57
N LEU A 185 4.96 -5.72 -21.97
CA LEU A 185 3.91 -6.45 -21.28
C LEU A 185 4.19 -7.96 -21.32
N ASP A 186 4.25 -8.56 -20.14
CA ASP A 186 4.15 -10.00 -19.93
C ASP A 186 2.69 -10.32 -19.55
N LYS A 187 1.90 -10.75 -20.53
CA LYS A 187 0.46 -10.99 -20.35
C LYS A 187 0.17 -12.07 -19.31
N ALA A 188 1.04 -13.06 -19.17
CA ALA A 188 0.85 -14.13 -18.20
C ALA A 188 1.07 -13.61 -16.78
N GLU A 189 2.17 -12.89 -16.55
CA GLU A 189 2.47 -12.25 -15.27
C GLU A 189 1.41 -11.22 -14.86
N ALA A 190 0.96 -10.38 -15.79
CA ALA A 190 -0.09 -9.39 -15.52
C ALA A 190 -1.41 -10.04 -15.11
N LYS A 191 -1.83 -11.14 -15.75
CA LYS A 191 -3.01 -11.92 -15.34
C LYS A 191 -2.87 -12.52 -13.94
N LEU A 192 -1.70 -13.03 -13.58
CA LEU A 192 -1.43 -13.53 -12.22
C LEU A 192 -1.54 -12.43 -11.17
N LEU A 193 -1.08 -11.20 -11.49
CA LEU A 193 -1.22 -10.04 -10.60
C LEU A 193 -2.68 -9.62 -10.41
N VAL A 194 -3.52 -9.67 -11.46
CA VAL A 194 -4.96 -9.43 -11.34
C VAL A 194 -5.62 -10.50 -10.47
N SER A 195 -5.35 -11.79 -10.73
CA SER A 195 -5.88 -12.89 -9.91
C SER A 195 -5.44 -12.80 -8.44
N LYS A 196 -4.21 -12.34 -8.19
CA LYS A 196 -3.73 -12.03 -6.84
C LYS A 196 -4.53 -10.91 -6.19
N ALA A 197 -4.82 -9.84 -6.92
CA ALA A 197 -5.65 -8.73 -6.41
C ALA A 197 -7.06 -9.20 -6.07
N GLU A 198 -7.71 -9.98 -6.96
CA GLU A 198 -9.02 -10.59 -6.73
C GLU A 198 -9.04 -11.48 -5.47
N SER A 199 -8.03 -12.34 -5.36
CA SER A 199 -7.86 -13.26 -4.21
C SER A 199 -7.72 -12.48 -2.88
N ILE A 200 -7.01 -11.35 -2.88
CA ILE A 200 -6.84 -10.51 -1.69
C ILE A 200 -8.13 -9.75 -1.37
N VAL A 201 -8.74 -9.12 -2.37
CA VAL A 201 -9.93 -8.28 -2.22
C VAL A 201 -11.10 -9.10 -1.69
N PHE A 202 -11.39 -10.24 -2.31
CA PHE A 202 -12.57 -11.03 -1.98
C PHE A 202 -12.33 -12.10 -0.89
N SER A 203 -11.14 -12.14 -0.29
CA SER A 203 -10.91 -13.01 0.87
C SER A 203 -11.57 -12.43 2.13
N ALA A 204 -12.44 -13.23 2.75
CA ALA A 204 -13.01 -12.91 4.06
C ALA A 204 -11.95 -12.96 5.18
N LEU A 205 -10.95 -13.83 5.02
CA LEU A 205 -9.91 -14.09 6.01
C LEU A 205 -8.55 -13.57 5.54
N PRO A 206 -7.67 -13.17 6.47
CA PRO A 206 -6.33 -12.76 6.12
C PRO A 206 -5.53 -13.92 5.50
N PRO A 207 -4.83 -13.71 4.39
CA PRO A 207 -3.93 -14.70 3.82
C PRO A 207 -2.88 -15.18 4.83
N ALA A 208 -2.25 -16.32 4.58
CA ALA A 208 -1.15 -16.83 5.40
C ALA A 208 -0.03 -15.79 5.54
N LYS A 209 0.66 -15.81 6.67
CA LYS A 209 1.87 -15.00 6.87
C LYS A 209 2.94 -15.38 5.85
N LEU A 210 3.72 -14.40 5.40
CA LEU A 210 4.85 -14.67 4.52
C LEU A 210 5.94 -15.49 5.22
N HIS A 211 6.16 -15.18 6.50
CA HIS A 211 7.06 -15.91 7.40
C HIS A 211 6.42 -15.95 8.79
N GLU A 212 6.56 -17.08 9.48
CA GLU A 212 6.13 -17.19 10.88
C GLU A 212 7.13 -16.53 11.84
N ASP A 213 8.40 -16.49 11.48
CA ASP A 213 9.44 -15.79 12.24
C ASP A 213 9.32 -14.27 12.12
N PRO A 214 8.96 -13.54 13.19
CA PRO A 214 8.82 -12.08 13.17
C PRO A 214 10.16 -11.35 12.97
N SER A 215 11.29 -12.00 13.18
CA SER A 215 12.63 -11.42 13.00
C SER A 215 13.08 -11.43 11.54
N ASN A 216 12.42 -12.21 10.67
CA ASN A 216 12.70 -12.19 9.24
C ASN A 216 12.66 -10.76 8.70
N TRP A 217 13.66 -10.37 7.91
CA TRP A 217 13.82 -8.98 7.46
C TRP A 217 12.61 -8.44 6.70
N GLN A 218 11.88 -9.27 5.96
CA GLN A 218 10.67 -8.86 5.24
C GLN A 218 9.51 -8.56 6.19
N CYS A 219 9.42 -9.25 7.34
CA CYS A 219 8.44 -8.97 8.38
C CYS A 219 8.86 -7.81 9.27
N LYS A 220 10.12 -7.79 9.74
CA LYS A 220 10.66 -6.77 10.66
C LYS A 220 10.45 -5.33 10.17
N PHE A 221 10.55 -5.10 8.85
CA PHE A 221 10.34 -3.77 8.24
C PHE A 221 8.95 -3.61 7.62
N CYS A 222 8.03 -4.54 7.86
CA CYS A 222 6.67 -4.45 7.38
C CYS A 222 5.88 -3.41 8.19
N PRO A 223 5.18 -2.46 7.55
CA PRO A 223 4.37 -1.46 8.26
C PRO A 223 3.20 -2.05 9.04
N TYR A 224 2.85 -3.31 8.78
CA TYR A 224 1.80 -4.07 9.46
C TYR A 224 2.34 -5.05 10.50
N TRP A 225 3.63 -4.97 10.85
CA TRP A 225 4.24 -5.88 11.82
C TRP A 225 3.50 -5.86 13.15
N ALA A 226 3.08 -4.68 13.61
CA ALA A 226 2.43 -4.48 14.90
C ALA A 226 1.14 -5.31 15.07
N VAL A 227 0.33 -5.43 14.02
CA VAL A 227 -0.92 -6.22 14.02
C VAL A 227 -0.74 -7.64 13.51
N CYS A 228 0.37 -7.96 12.83
CA CYS A 228 0.63 -9.29 12.26
C CYS A 228 1.41 -10.20 13.21
N HIS A 229 2.42 -9.65 13.86
CA HIS A 229 3.36 -10.37 14.73
C HIS A 229 3.44 -9.77 16.15
N GLY A 230 3.05 -8.49 16.31
CA GLY A 230 3.00 -7.80 17.60
C GLY A 230 1.68 -8.05 18.33
N CYS A 231 1.50 -7.29 19.40
CA CYS A 231 0.30 -7.38 20.27
C CYS A 231 -0.69 -6.24 20.02
N LYS A 232 -0.58 -5.51 18.89
CA LYS A 232 -1.50 -4.39 18.60
C LYS A 232 -2.81 -4.89 18.04
N ILE A 233 -3.90 -4.49 18.68
CA ILE A 233 -5.25 -4.76 18.22
C ILE A 233 -5.50 -3.93 16.95
N PRO A 234 -6.08 -4.53 15.88
CA PRO A 234 -6.41 -3.80 14.66
C PRO A 234 -7.36 -2.64 14.89
N GLU A 235 -7.32 -1.65 14.00
CA GLU A 235 -8.24 -0.52 14.03
C GLU A 235 -9.70 -0.96 13.85
N VAL A 236 -10.60 -0.37 14.60
CA VAL A 236 -12.05 -0.62 14.47
C VAL A 236 -12.57 0.12 13.26
N SER A 237 -12.91 -0.62 12.23
CA SER A 237 -13.52 -0.12 10.99
C SER A 237 -14.51 -1.15 10.43
N CYS A 238 -15.41 -0.73 9.55
CA CYS A 238 -16.28 -1.69 8.86
C CYS A 238 -15.48 -2.78 8.14
N ARG A 239 -14.26 -2.46 7.66
CA ARG A 239 -13.43 -3.40 6.92
C ARG A 239 -12.72 -4.45 7.78
N THR A 240 -12.62 -4.22 9.10
CA THR A 240 -12.11 -5.20 10.07
C THR A 240 -13.22 -6.01 10.74
N CYS A 241 -14.47 -5.78 10.31
CA CYS A 241 -15.67 -6.43 10.86
C CYS A 241 -16.04 -7.69 10.09
N SER A 242 -16.42 -8.77 10.82
CA SER A 242 -16.89 -10.02 10.27
C SER A 242 -18.21 -9.92 9.48
N HIS A 243 -19.01 -8.88 9.78
CA HIS A 243 -20.28 -8.66 9.11
C HIS A 243 -20.18 -7.96 7.75
N VAL A 244 -18.96 -7.59 7.32
CA VAL A 244 -18.78 -6.74 6.13
C VAL A 244 -18.03 -7.47 5.04
N THR A 245 -18.63 -7.44 3.85
CA THR A 245 -18.14 -8.14 2.65
C THR A 245 -17.89 -7.12 1.52
N PRO A 246 -16.74 -7.18 0.82
CA PRO A 246 -16.54 -6.45 -0.42
C PRO A 246 -17.29 -7.13 -1.54
N GLU A 247 -18.15 -6.39 -2.25
CA GLU A 247 -18.96 -6.91 -3.35
C GLU A 247 -18.27 -6.73 -4.70
N LYS A 248 -18.64 -7.56 -5.69
CA LYS A 248 -18.03 -7.53 -7.03
C LYS A 248 -18.31 -6.26 -7.81
N ASP A 249 -19.33 -5.51 -7.44
CA ASP A 249 -19.72 -4.23 -8.03
C ASP A 249 -18.98 -3.02 -7.41
N GLY A 250 -18.05 -3.26 -6.49
CA GLY A 250 -17.26 -2.22 -5.82
C GLY A 250 -17.88 -1.68 -4.54
N THR A 251 -19.09 -2.12 -4.20
CA THR A 251 -19.74 -1.75 -2.94
C THR A 251 -19.26 -2.62 -1.78
N TRP A 252 -19.67 -2.26 -0.58
CA TRP A 252 -19.50 -3.04 0.62
C TRP A 252 -20.87 -3.35 1.22
N SER A 253 -21.20 -4.62 1.40
CA SER A 253 -22.39 -5.04 2.12
C SER A 253 -22.12 -5.25 3.61
N CYS A 254 -23.17 -5.17 4.43
CA CYS A 254 -23.11 -5.44 5.87
C CYS A 254 -24.32 -6.26 6.28
N ALA A 255 -24.10 -7.41 6.89
CA ALA A 255 -25.17 -8.30 7.37
C ALA A 255 -26.06 -7.67 8.48
N LYS A 256 -25.59 -6.61 9.16
CA LYS A 256 -26.31 -5.88 10.22
C LYS A 256 -26.94 -4.58 9.73
N GLY A 257 -26.86 -4.26 8.45
CA GLY A 257 -27.40 -3.01 7.87
C GLY A 257 -26.36 -2.24 7.09
N LYS A 258 -26.49 -0.91 7.04
CA LYS A 258 -25.53 -0.06 6.30
C LYS A 258 -24.23 0.12 7.08
N PRO A 259 -23.06 0.05 6.45
CA PRO A 259 -21.80 0.40 7.08
C PRO A 259 -21.82 1.83 7.66
N ALA A 260 -21.35 1.97 8.89
CA ALA A 260 -21.29 3.24 9.61
C ALA A 260 -19.89 3.50 10.19
N VAL A 261 -19.52 4.77 10.37
CA VAL A 261 -18.22 5.15 10.93
C VAL A 261 -18.08 4.73 12.39
N THR A 262 -19.17 4.83 13.15
CA THR A 262 -19.27 4.33 14.53
C THR A 262 -20.34 3.25 14.56
N CYS A 263 -19.95 2.00 14.65
CA CYS A 263 -20.87 0.88 14.60
C CYS A 263 -20.84 0.12 15.94
N ALA A 264 -21.99 0.13 16.65
CA ALA A 264 -22.17 -0.66 17.86
C ALA A 264 -22.18 -2.18 17.60
N GLU A 265 -22.44 -2.59 16.35
CA GLU A 265 -22.49 -3.99 15.95
C GLU A 265 -21.12 -4.53 15.44
N HIS A 266 -20.03 -3.77 15.63
CA HIS A 266 -18.72 -4.20 15.13
C HIS A 266 -18.25 -5.47 15.86
N LEU A 267 -17.97 -6.50 15.08
CA LEU A 267 -17.41 -7.78 15.53
C LEU A 267 -16.11 -8.03 14.74
N TYR A 268 -14.98 -8.10 15.42
CA TYR A 268 -13.72 -8.37 14.74
C TYR A 268 -13.74 -9.68 13.95
N ILE A 269 -13.08 -9.66 12.79
CA ILE A 269 -12.66 -10.90 12.12
C ILE A 269 -11.70 -11.62 13.08
N PRO A 270 -12.02 -12.81 13.61
CA PRO A 270 -11.22 -13.40 14.69
C PRO A 270 -9.74 -13.57 14.36
N GLN A 271 -9.42 -13.91 13.10
CA GLN A 271 -8.06 -14.22 12.65
C GLN A 271 -7.14 -13.00 12.52
N ILE A 272 -7.65 -11.78 12.75
CA ILE A 272 -6.80 -10.58 12.79
C ILE A 272 -6.43 -10.16 14.21
N MET A 273 -7.05 -10.74 15.22
CA MET A 273 -6.69 -10.44 16.60
C MET A 273 -5.26 -10.90 16.91
N PRO A 274 -4.54 -10.19 17.77
CA PRO A 274 -3.21 -10.60 18.20
C PRO A 274 -3.20 -12.02 18.77
N LYS A 275 -2.05 -12.70 18.68
CA LYS A 275 -1.87 -14.06 19.20
C LYS A 275 -2.16 -14.22 20.69
N ASP A 276 -2.08 -13.10 21.44
CA ASP A 276 -2.34 -13.08 22.88
C ASP A 276 -3.85 -13.15 23.19
N PHE A 277 -4.70 -13.12 22.16
CA PHE A 277 -6.15 -13.32 22.26
C PHE A 277 -6.54 -14.62 21.57
N GLU A 278 -6.66 -15.69 22.33
CA GLU A 278 -7.10 -17.00 21.80
C GLU A 278 -8.62 -17.05 21.74
N VAL A 279 -9.16 -17.52 20.60
CA VAL A 279 -10.60 -17.72 20.45
C VAL A 279 -11.01 -18.96 21.23
N VAL A 280 -11.84 -18.81 22.26
CA VAL A 280 -12.33 -19.91 23.10
C VAL A 280 -13.77 -20.31 22.79
N ASP A 281 -14.59 -19.38 22.27
CA ASP A 281 -15.94 -19.65 21.77
C ASP A 281 -16.32 -18.64 20.69
N ALA A 282 -17.20 -19.05 19.76
CA ALA A 282 -17.66 -18.19 18.68
C ALA A 282 -19.05 -18.62 18.18
N GLY A 283 -19.90 -17.64 17.90
CA GLY A 283 -21.19 -17.79 17.25
C GLY A 283 -21.38 -16.79 16.12
N ASP A 284 -22.58 -16.73 15.56
CA ASP A 284 -22.90 -15.86 14.42
C ASP A 284 -22.76 -14.36 14.74
N ASP A 285 -22.91 -13.97 16.01
CA ASP A 285 -22.95 -12.58 16.45
C ASP A 285 -22.00 -12.29 17.63
N PHE A 286 -21.15 -13.21 18.02
CA PHE A 286 -20.15 -13.01 19.07
C PHE A 286 -18.88 -13.85 18.85
N VAL A 287 -17.80 -13.38 19.47
CA VAL A 287 -16.56 -14.15 19.66
C VAL A 287 -16.07 -13.93 21.07
N GLU A 288 -15.67 -15.00 21.76
CA GLU A 288 -15.01 -14.94 23.06
C GLU A 288 -13.52 -15.18 22.88
N TYR A 289 -12.75 -14.28 23.46
CA TYR A 289 -11.28 -14.35 23.46
C TYR A 289 -10.78 -14.53 24.87
N GLU A 290 -9.86 -15.45 25.09
CA GLU A 290 -9.06 -15.51 26.30
C GLU A 290 -7.77 -14.70 26.09
N ASP A 291 -7.58 -13.67 26.92
CA ASP A 291 -6.36 -12.88 27.00
C ASP A 291 -5.28 -13.74 27.70
N GLN A 292 -4.28 -14.19 26.96
CA GLN A 292 -3.27 -15.13 27.42
C GLN A 292 -2.32 -14.53 28.49
N ASP A 293 -2.26 -13.20 28.59
CA ASP A 293 -1.47 -12.51 29.62
C ASP A 293 -2.19 -12.44 30.96
N THR A 294 -3.54 -12.35 30.94
CA THR A 294 -4.35 -12.12 32.17
C THR A 294 -5.26 -13.30 32.51
N GLY A 295 -5.55 -14.20 31.57
CA GLY A 295 -6.55 -15.28 31.70
C GLY A 295 -8.01 -14.78 31.69
N GLU A 296 -8.23 -13.48 31.37
CA GLU A 296 -9.56 -12.91 31.29
C GLU A 296 -10.26 -13.34 30.00
N VAL A 297 -11.50 -13.81 30.10
CA VAL A 297 -12.34 -14.08 28.92
C VAL A 297 -13.14 -12.84 28.53
N ILE A 298 -12.92 -12.37 27.32
CA ILE A 298 -13.51 -11.15 26.78
C ILE A 298 -14.53 -11.54 25.69
N ARG A 299 -15.80 -11.21 25.93
CA ARG A 299 -16.84 -11.44 24.94
C ARG A 299 -17.04 -10.23 24.03
N ASN A 300 -16.68 -10.35 22.77
CA ASN A 300 -16.96 -9.37 21.73
C ASN A 300 -18.30 -9.70 21.07
N LYS A 301 -19.34 -8.98 21.45
CA LYS A 301 -20.69 -9.02 20.87
C LYS A 301 -21.12 -7.60 20.50
N GLY A 302 -20.55 -7.06 19.43
CA GLY A 302 -20.63 -5.64 19.14
C GLY A 302 -19.67 -4.78 19.99
N ASN A 303 -19.74 -3.48 19.85
CA ASN A 303 -19.00 -2.47 20.64
C ASN A 303 -17.48 -2.71 20.80
N SER A 304 -16.83 -3.29 19.77
CA SER A 304 -15.41 -3.65 19.85
C SER A 304 -14.52 -2.48 20.27
N ARG A 305 -14.86 -1.24 19.89
CA ARG A 305 -14.10 -0.04 20.29
C ARG A 305 -14.08 0.14 21.80
N GLU A 306 -15.20 -0.05 22.47
CA GLU A 306 -15.33 0.11 23.93
C GLU A 306 -14.70 -1.07 24.66
N ILE A 307 -14.98 -2.30 24.19
CA ILE A 307 -14.49 -3.55 24.79
C ILE A 307 -12.95 -3.56 24.82
N PHE A 308 -12.31 -3.11 23.73
CA PHE A 308 -10.85 -3.15 23.61
C PHE A 308 -10.17 -1.78 23.85
N ALA A 309 -10.89 -0.73 24.26
CA ALA A 309 -10.35 0.64 24.40
C ALA A 309 -9.09 0.71 25.27
N GLY A 310 -9.07 0.03 26.42
CA GLY A 310 -7.93 0.00 27.34
C GLY A 310 -6.72 -0.81 26.82
N ARG A 311 -6.93 -1.63 25.78
CA ARG A 311 -5.90 -2.53 25.19
C ARG A 311 -5.36 -2.01 23.87
N MET A 312 -6.08 -1.09 23.20
CA MET A 312 -5.62 -0.47 21.94
C MET A 312 -4.42 0.47 22.12
N GLN A 313 -4.21 0.97 23.34
CA GLN A 313 -3.16 1.94 23.66
C GLN A 313 -1.84 1.29 24.12
N LYS A 314 -1.83 0.00 24.42
CA LYS A 314 -0.63 -0.76 24.77
C LYS A 314 0.11 -1.22 23.49
#